data_27f5ab6739d24a29d6e4efc76daabe30
#
_entry.id   27f5ab6739d24a29d6e4efc76daabe30
#
_cell.length_a   1.000
_cell.length_b   1.000
_cell.length_c   1.000
_cell.angle_alpha   90.00
_cell.angle_beta   90.00
_cell.angle_gamma   90.00
#
_symmetry.space_group_name_H-M   'P 1'
#
loop_
_entity.id
_entity.type
_entity.pdbx_description
1 polymer ?
#
loop_
_entity_poly.entity_id
_entity_poly.type
_entity_poly.pdbx_seq_one_letter_code
_entity_poly.pdbx_strand_id
1 'polypeptide(L)'
;MAIGLFILLATVGVVSGQWPGGDLVVETVHNLSRTAQVAPMSGMITNYQQACVYCHQPHGTAGNRPDWNRSFSTASFRMYESGSLDMPIDPQPAAPSMLCLSCHEGSIPLDRVLVKPAGFGPGGGNGETIKRCATDCHKGGNPAGGFDWEKVWFEPDLRKQHPISILYDPSFDPGFHPAAAVEAAGLRLVDGKVECETCHEPHSQRYRPFLRVANVGGSLCRVCHVSDPGQSSAHFW
;
A
#
# COMPACT_ATOMS: atom_id res chain seq x y z
N MET A 1 -15.12 -12.22 -64.85
CA MET A 1 -14.68 -12.63 -63.51
C MET A 1 -14.43 -11.42 -62.68
N ALA A 2 -15.30 -11.08 -61.73
CA ALA A 2 -15.17 -9.95 -60.84
C ALA A 2 -14.64 -10.45 -59.48
N ILE A 3 -13.47 -9.98 -59.08
CA ILE A 3 -12.84 -10.31 -57.79
C ILE A 3 -13.37 -9.33 -56.76
N GLY A 4 -14.22 -9.80 -55.90
CA GLY A 4 -14.75 -9.01 -54.77
C GLY A 4 -13.70 -8.92 -53.66
N LEU A 5 -13.27 -7.68 -53.35
CA LEU A 5 -12.40 -7.35 -52.24
C LEU A 5 -13.23 -7.27 -50.95
N PHE A 6 -13.13 -8.30 -50.07
CA PHE A 6 -13.72 -8.23 -48.74
C PHE A 6 -12.79 -7.45 -47.80
N ILE A 7 -13.20 -6.22 -47.45
CA ILE A 7 -12.55 -5.45 -46.41
C ILE A 7 -13.09 -5.91 -45.05
N LEU A 8 -12.26 -6.59 -44.27
CA LEU A 8 -12.55 -6.96 -42.89
C LEU A 8 -12.36 -5.71 -42.02
N LEU A 9 -13.44 -5.06 -41.62
CA LEU A 9 -13.42 -4.00 -40.62
C LEU A 9 -13.28 -4.64 -39.24
N ALA A 10 -12.08 -4.62 -38.69
CA ALA A 10 -11.85 -4.96 -37.29
C ALA A 10 -12.41 -3.85 -36.40
N THR A 11 -13.55 -4.09 -35.75
CA THR A 11 -14.07 -3.22 -34.71
C THR A 11 -13.19 -3.34 -33.48
N VAL A 12 -12.39 -2.31 -33.21
CA VAL A 12 -11.70 -2.16 -31.93
C VAL A 12 -12.77 -1.83 -30.90
N GLY A 13 -13.19 -2.84 -30.15
CA GLY A 13 -14.08 -2.65 -29.02
C GLY A 13 -13.37 -1.84 -27.94
N VAL A 14 -13.83 -0.62 -27.70
CA VAL A 14 -13.44 0.16 -26.53
C VAL A 14 -14.05 -0.52 -25.32
N VAL A 15 -13.27 -1.29 -24.59
CA VAL A 15 -13.66 -1.86 -23.29
C VAL A 15 -13.65 -0.72 -22.28
N SER A 16 -14.81 -0.13 -22.05
CA SER A 16 -15.03 0.86 -21.01
C SER A 16 -14.99 0.22 -19.64
N GLY A 17 -14.16 0.72 -18.73
CA GLY A 17 -14.47 0.75 -17.32
C GLY A 17 -13.97 -0.36 -16.41
N GLN A 18 -13.06 -1.24 -16.82
CA GLN A 18 -12.32 -2.06 -15.89
C GLN A 18 -10.88 -1.55 -15.80
N TRP A 19 -10.49 -1.05 -14.61
CA TRP A 19 -9.09 -0.86 -14.32
C TRP A 19 -8.43 -2.24 -14.45
N PRO A 20 -7.58 -2.49 -15.43
CA PRO A 20 -6.77 -3.69 -15.41
C PRO A 20 -6.00 -3.62 -14.10
N GLY A 21 -6.01 -4.67 -13.29
CA GLY A 21 -5.08 -4.80 -12.19
C GLY A 21 -3.70 -4.82 -12.80
N GLY A 22 -3.10 -3.63 -12.97
CA GLY A 22 -1.80 -3.49 -13.57
C GLY A 22 -0.75 -4.03 -12.62
N ASP A 23 0.19 -4.80 -13.13
CA ASP A 23 1.34 -5.26 -12.37
C ASP A 23 2.40 -4.14 -12.21
N LEU A 24 2.03 -2.91 -12.59
CA LEU A 24 2.94 -1.74 -12.56
C LEU A 24 2.36 -0.61 -11.69
N VAL A 25 3.18 -0.06 -10.82
CA VAL A 25 2.82 1.07 -9.93
C VAL A 25 2.21 2.25 -10.69
N VAL A 26 2.63 2.48 -11.93
CA VAL A 26 2.12 3.57 -12.79
C VAL A 26 0.62 3.47 -13.10
N GLU A 27 0.05 2.28 -12.98
CA GLU A 27 -1.37 2.00 -13.22
C GLU A 27 -2.19 1.98 -11.92
N THR A 28 -1.55 2.14 -10.77
CA THR A 28 -2.17 2.06 -9.45
C THR A 28 -2.47 3.44 -8.87
N VAL A 29 -3.18 3.48 -7.74
CA VAL A 29 -3.44 4.71 -6.97
C VAL A 29 -2.18 5.28 -6.32
N HIS A 30 -1.11 4.51 -6.20
CA HIS A 30 0.21 4.99 -5.75
C HIS A 30 0.93 5.84 -6.82
N ASN A 31 0.43 5.87 -8.05
CA ASN A 31 0.89 6.86 -9.03
C ASN A 31 0.34 8.26 -8.72
N LEU A 32 0.93 8.93 -7.76
CA LEU A 32 0.50 10.26 -7.33
C LEU A 32 0.69 11.32 -8.42
N SER A 33 1.59 11.12 -9.39
CA SER A 33 1.72 12.02 -10.53
C SER A 33 0.46 12.02 -11.41
N ARG A 34 -0.20 10.87 -11.53
CA ARG A 34 -1.48 10.75 -12.22
C ARG A 34 -2.62 11.36 -11.39
N THR A 35 -2.65 11.10 -10.10
CA THR A 35 -3.64 11.67 -9.17
C THR A 35 -3.60 13.19 -9.18
N ALA A 36 -2.40 13.79 -9.21
CA ALA A 36 -2.22 15.24 -9.26
C ALA A 36 -2.73 15.91 -10.55
N GLN A 37 -3.06 15.14 -11.59
CA GLN A 37 -3.58 15.68 -12.86
C GLN A 37 -5.11 15.75 -12.93
N VAL A 38 -5.80 15.05 -12.04
CA VAL A 38 -7.27 15.00 -12.05
C VAL A 38 -7.86 15.96 -11.03
N ALA A 39 -8.92 16.66 -11.41
CA ALA A 39 -9.67 17.50 -10.50
C ALA A 39 -10.41 16.62 -9.46
N PRO A 40 -10.50 17.04 -8.19
CA PRO A 40 -10.01 18.31 -7.62
C PRO A 40 -8.54 18.28 -7.15
N MET A 41 -7.79 17.18 -7.34
CA MET A 41 -6.43 16.99 -6.82
C MET A 41 -5.37 17.87 -7.51
N SER A 42 -5.72 18.44 -8.68
CA SER A 42 -4.84 19.39 -9.37
C SER A 42 -4.57 20.61 -8.48
N GLY A 43 -3.29 20.84 -8.19
CA GLY A 43 -2.84 21.87 -7.26
C GLY A 43 -2.83 21.48 -5.78
N MET A 44 -3.43 20.35 -5.39
CA MET A 44 -3.39 19.82 -4.02
C MET A 44 -2.20 18.89 -3.79
N ILE A 45 -1.67 18.29 -4.83
CA ILE A 45 -0.46 17.44 -4.81
C ILE A 45 0.45 17.94 -5.93
N THR A 46 1.74 18.15 -5.63
CA THR A 46 2.73 18.51 -6.66
C THR A 46 2.89 17.35 -7.64
N ASN A 47 2.66 17.63 -8.93
CA ASN A 47 2.88 16.63 -9.97
C ASN A 47 4.35 16.61 -10.40
N TYR A 48 5.12 15.67 -9.89
CA TYR A 48 6.52 15.47 -10.27
C TYR A 48 6.69 14.75 -11.62
N GLN A 49 5.61 14.39 -12.30
CA GLN A 49 5.58 13.69 -13.59
C GLN A 49 6.26 12.30 -13.59
N GLN A 50 6.56 11.77 -12.42
CA GLN A 50 7.24 10.49 -12.21
C GLN A 50 6.58 9.74 -11.05
N ALA A 51 6.06 8.54 -11.28
CA ALA A 51 5.36 7.76 -10.26
C ALA A 51 6.28 7.34 -9.11
N CYS A 52 7.53 7.01 -9.40
CA CYS A 52 8.46 6.42 -8.44
C CYS A 52 8.99 7.42 -7.40
N VAL A 53 9.07 8.72 -7.74
CA VAL A 53 9.76 9.74 -6.94
C VAL A 53 9.10 10.04 -5.60
N TYR A 54 7.81 9.78 -5.48
CA TYR A 54 7.08 10.00 -4.22
C TYR A 54 7.52 9.02 -3.12
N CYS A 55 8.11 7.89 -3.53
CA CYS A 55 8.60 6.83 -2.64
C CYS A 55 10.11 6.66 -2.71
N HIS A 56 10.73 6.78 -3.89
CA HIS A 56 12.13 6.47 -4.12
C HIS A 56 12.92 7.67 -4.62
N GLN A 57 14.17 7.78 -4.18
CA GLN A 57 15.10 8.76 -4.71
C GLN A 57 15.49 8.40 -6.15
N PRO A 58 15.49 9.36 -7.09
CA PRO A 58 15.75 9.07 -8.50
C PRO A 58 17.21 8.70 -8.80
N HIS A 59 18.16 9.08 -7.93
CA HIS A 59 19.59 8.82 -8.08
C HIS A 59 20.31 8.77 -6.72
N GLY A 60 21.45 8.12 -6.69
CA GLY A 60 22.42 8.26 -5.58
C GLY A 60 22.46 7.12 -4.59
N THR A 61 21.89 5.97 -4.92
CA THR A 61 21.92 4.82 -4.01
C THR A 61 23.18 3.98 -4.24
N ALA A 62 23.96 3.77 -3.19
CA ALA A 62 25.04 2.81 -3.16
C ALA A 62 24.47 1.40 -2.88
N GLY A 63 23.69 0.84 -3.81
CA GLY A 63 23.12 -0.50 -3.63
C GLY A 63 22.04 -0.86 -4.65
N ASN A 64 21.57 -2.09 -4.57
CA ASN A 64 20.56 -2.64 -5.50
C ASN A 64 19.12 -2.22 -5.19
N ARG A 65 18.90 -1.37 -4.17
CA ARG A 65 17.58 -0.86 -3.78
C ARG A 65 17.59 0.67 -3.82
N PRO A 66 16.58 1.31 -4.44
CA PRO A 66 16.43 2.76 -4.37
C PRO A 66 16.21 3.20 -2.92
N ASP A 67 16.92 4.25 -2.49
CA ASP A 67 16.69 4.83 -1.17
C ASP A 67 15.28 5.41 -1.04
N TRP A 68 14.74 5.38 0.17
CA TRP A 68 13.45 5.96 0.46
C TRP A 68 13.49 7.48 0.37
N ASN A 69 12.55 8.08 -0.34
CA ASN A 69 12.54 9.52 -0.64
C ASN A 69 11.67 10.33 0.31
N ARG A 70 11.37 9.81 1.49
CA ARG A 70 10.50 10.48 2.46
C ARG A 70 11.12 10.45 3.84
N SER A 71 10.80 11.47 4.65
CA SER A 71 11.05 11.42 6.09
C SER A 71 10.08 10.45 6.75
N PHE A 72 10.50 9.83 7.83
CA PHE A 72 9.60 9.05 8.68
C PHE A 72 8.81 9.97 9.62
N SER A 73 7.64 9.49 10.02
CA SER A 73 6.87 10.11 11.09
C SER A 73 7.65 10.08 12.41
N THR A 74 7.52 11.14 13.18
CA THR A 74 8.04 11.22 14.55
C THR A 74 6.97 10.89 15.59
N ALA A 75 5.79 10.42 15.16
CA ALA A 75 4.72 10.00 16.06
C ALA A 75 5.16 8.81 16.91
N SER A 76 4.69 8.77 18.14
CA SER A 76 4.77 7.59 18.99
C SER A 76 3.57 6.71 18.71
N PHE A 77 3.80 5.50 18.24
CA PHE A 77 2.74 4.56 17.87
C PHE A 77 2.33 3.71 19.08
N ARG A 78 1.04 3.43 19.18
CA ARG A 78 0.49 2.44 20.10
C ARG A 78 0.36 1.13 19.34
N MET A 79 1.25 0.19 19.64
CA MET A 79 1.29 -1.10 18.95
C MET A 79 0.13 -1.99 19.41
N TYR A 80 -0.16 -3.03 18.62
CA TYR A 80 -1.15 -4.03 18.98
C TYR A 80 -0.79 -4.70 20.31
N GLU A 81 -1.80 -4.88 21.15
CA GLU A 81 -1.68 -5.57 22.43
C GLU A 81 -2.90 -6.47 22.66
N SER A 82 -2.67 -7.68 23.10
CA SER A 82 -3.72 -8.65 23.43
C SER A 82 -3.21 -9.63 24.45
N GLY A 83 -4.10 -10.13 25.31
CA GLY A 83 -3.79 -11.21 26.24
C GLY A 83 -3.52 -12.58 25.57
N SER A 84 -3.82 -12.69 24.28
CA SER A 84 -3.54 -13.88 23.46
C SER A 84 -2.38 -13.67 22.47
N LEU A 85 -1.58 -12.62 22.68
CA LEU A 85 -0.41 -12.35 21.84
C LEU A 85 0.79 -13.10 22.42
N ASP A 86 1.14 -14.21 21.82
CA ASP A 86 2.23 -15.07 22.30
C ASP A 86 3.59 -14.71 21.69
N MET A 87 3.59 -14.15 20.49
CA MET A 87 4.79 -13.74 19.76
C MET A 87 5.27 -12.34 20.17
N PRO A 88 6.60 -12.12 20.33
CA PRO A 88 7.14 -10.80 20.67
C PRO A 88 6.83 -9.75 19.60
N ILE A 89 6.41 -8.55 20.03
CA ILE A 89 6.16 -7.39 19.19
C ILE A 89 7.11 -6.25 19.55
N ASP A 90 7.58 -5.51 18.55
CA ASP A 90 8.43 -4.34 18.79
C ASP A 90 7.61 -3.21 19.44
N PRO A 91 8.23 -2.35 20.27
CA PRO A 91 7.53 -1.25 20.92
C PRO A 91 7.15 -0.12 19.97
N GLN A 92 7.69 -0.11 18.76
CA GLN A 92 7.37 0.84 17.68
C GLN A 92 7.45 0.10 16.33
N PRO A 93 6.80 0.61 15.27
CA PRO A 93 6.90 0.01 13.95
C PRO A 93 8.35 -0.04 13.47
N ALA A 94 8.78 -1.19 12.95
CA ALA A 94 10.10 -1.34 12.34
C ALA A 94 10.21 -0.57 11.01
N ALA A 95 11.44 -0.38 10.55
CA ALA A 95 11.72 0.40 9.34
C ALA A 95 10.89 -0.01 8.11
N PRO A 96 10.65 -1.29 7.81
CA PRO A 96 9.81 -1.68 6.67
C PRO A 96 8.38 -1.12 6.74
N SER A 97 7.72 -1.22 7.89
CA SER A 97 6.38 -0.64 8.08
C SER A 97 6.38 0.88 8.12
N MET A 98 7.45 1.51 8.62
CA MET A 98 7.61 2.97 8.62
C MET A 98 7.67 3.56 7.20
N LEU A 99 8.08 2.79 6.19
CA LEU A 99 8.00 3.22 4.79
C LEU A 99 6.55 3.53 4.40
N CYS A 100 5.62 2.62 4.70
CA CYS A 100 4.20 2.80 4.45
C CYS A 100 3.60 3.93 5.30
N LEU A 101 3.92 3.94 6.59
CA LEU A 101 3.44 4.93 7.54
C LEU A 101 3.95 6.35 7.24
N SER A 102 5.03 6.53 6.46
CA SER A 102 5.48 7.84 6.00
C SER A 102 4.43 8.61 5.15
N CYS A 103 3.42 7.90 4.65
CA CYS A 103 2.23 8.48 4.02
C CYS A 103 0.98 8.16 4.84
N HIS A 104 0.83 6.90 5.24
CA HIS A 104 -0.43 6.35 5.75
C HIS A 104 -0.76 6.75 7.20
N GLU A 105 0.20 7.23 8.00
CA GLU A 105 -0.13 7.81 9.30
C GLU A 105 -0.70 9.23 9.21
N GLY A 106 -0.54 9.88 8.06
CA GLY A 106 -1.31 11.06 7.68
C GLY A 106 -0.80 12.40 8.14
N SER A 107 0.37 12.52 8.79
CA SER A 107 0.92 13.83 9.21
C SER A 107 1.79 14.48 8.13
N ILE A 108 2.34 13.68 7.19
CA ILE A 108 3.28 14.15 6.16
C ILE A 108 2.55 14.30 4.82
N PRO A 109 2.64 15.47 4.15
CA PRO A 109 2.06 15.67 2.84
C PRO A 109 2.51 14.61 1.82
N LEU A 110 1.58 14.17 0.98
CA LEU A 110 1.81 13.09 0.00
C LEU A 110 2.92 13.41 -1.00
N ASP A 111 3.09 14.68 -1.34
CA ASP A 111 4.10 15.18 -2.27
C ASP A 111 5.40 15.67 -1.61
N ARG A 112 5.53 15.50 -0.29
CA ARG A 112 6.74 15.90 0.44
C ARG A 112 7.82 14.84 0.28
N VAL A 113 8.79 15.12 -0.58
CA VAL A 113 9.94 14.25 -0.87
C VAL A 113 11.25 14.90 -0.42
N LEU A 114 12.26 14.10 -0.11
CA LEU A 114 13.59 14.55 0.32
C LEU A 114 14.39 15.05 -0.88
N VAL A 115 14.35 14.32 -2.00
CA VAL A 115 15.05 14.65 -3.25
C VAL A 115 14.00 14.81 -4.35
N LYS A 116 13.96 15.99 -4.95
CA LYS A 116 13.07 16.30 -6.06
C LYS A 116 13.74 16.02 -7.40
N PRO A 117 12.94 15.68 -8.44
CA PRO A 117 13.44 15.64 -9.81
C PRO A 117 13.99 17.01 -10.26
N ALA A 118 14.90 17.00 -11.22
CA ALA A 118 15.39 18.23 -11.83
C ALA A 118 14.22 19.05 -12.42
N GLY A 119 14.29 20.38 -12.31
CA GLY A 119 13.24 21.29 -12.77
C GLY A 119 12.20 21.66 -11.71
N PHE A 120 12.20 21.01 -10.55
CA PHE A 120 11.33 21.39 -9.43
C PHE A 120 12.13 22.17 -8.38
N GLY A 121 11.60 23.33 -7.98
CA GLY A 121 12.29 24.28 -7.08
C GLY A 121 12.62 23.67 -5.70
N PRO A 122 13.44 24.38 -4.87
CA PRO A 122 13.79 23.93 -3.52
C PRO A 122 12.54 23.86 -2.62
N GLY A 123 12.66 23.08 -1.54
CA GLY A 123 11.59 22.87 -0.56
C GLY A 123 10.74 21.63 -0.86
N GLY A 124 10.17 21.02 0.17
CA GLY A 124 9.26 19.88 0.06
C GLY A 124 7.90 20.29 -0.49
N GLY A 125 7.13 19.34 -0.99
CA GLY A 125 5.72 19.53 -1.28
C GLY A 125 4.96 19.92 0.00
N ASN A 126 4.00 20.80 -0.13
CA ASN A 126 3.11 21.26 0.96
C ASN A 126 1.66 20.89 0.67
N GLY A 127 1.48 19.86 -0.13
CA GLY A 127 0.18 19.38 -0.56
C GLY A 127 -0.60 18.65 0.56
N GLU A 128 -1.62 17.95 0.16
CA GLU A 128 -2.54 17.30 1.07
C GLU A 128 -1.94 16.06 1.73
N THR A 129 -2.43 15.76 2.92
CA THR A 129 -2.11 14.54 3.67
C THR A 129 -3.25 13.53 3.54
N ILE A 130 -2.97 12.23 3.75
CA ILE A 130 -4.03 11.21 3.79
C ILE A 130 -5.03 11.52 4.90
N LYS A 131 -4.58 12.01 6.05
CA LYS A 131 -5.46 12.43 7.15
C LYS A 131 -6.49 13.46 6.67
N ARG A 132 -6.03 14.53 6.02
CA ARG A 132 -6.94 15.58 5.54
C ARG A 132 -7.88 15.08 4.44
N CYS A 133 -7.39 14.19 3.57
CA CYS A 133 -8.26 13.52 2.61
C CYS A 133 -9.40 12.76 3.31
N ALA A 134 -9.09 12.00 4.36
CA ALA A 134 -10.06 11.20 5.11
C ALA A 134 -11.03 12.07 5.94
N THR A 135 -10.52 13.09 6.66
CA THR A 135 -11.32 13.84 7.64
C THR A 135 -12.08 15.00 7.05
N ASP A 136 -11.53 15.70 6.08
CA ASP A 136 -12.08 16.96 5.58
C ASP A 136 -12.79 16.80 4.24
N CYS A 137 -12.17 16.03 3.29
CA CYS A 137 -12.66 15.94 1.91
C CYS A 137 -13.53 14.70 1.67
N HIS A 138 -13.21 13.56 2.32
CA HIS A 138 -13.87 12.27 2.10
C HIS A 138 -14.46 11.67 3.40
N LYS A 139 -14.77 12.54 4.37
CA LYS A 139 -15.38 12.13 5.63
C LYS A 139 -16.69 11.36 5.40
N GLY A 140 -16.80 10.18 6.04
CA GLY A 140 -17.98 9.32 5.90
C GLY A 140 -18.02 8.50 4.62
N GLY A 141 -16.87 8.28 3.98
CA GLY A 141 -16.74 7.52 2.73
C GLY A 141 -17.05 8.33 1.47
N ASN A 142 -16.91 7.69 0.32
CA ASN A 142 -17.26 8.31 -0.95
C ASN A 142 -18.71 7.95 -1.32
N PRO A 143 -19.67 8.91 -1.31
CA PRO A 143 -21.06 8.64 -1.65
C PRO A 143 -21.28 8.14 -3.10
N ALA A 144 -20.28 8.26 -3.96
CA ALA A 144 -20.29 7.76 -5.34
C ALA A 144 -19.73 6.32 -5.48
N GLY A 145 -19.56 5.57 -4.37
CA GLY A 145 -19.04 4.19 -4.41
C GLY A 145 -17.53 4.09 -4.69
N GLY A 146 -16.78 5.16 -4.43
CA GLY A 146 -15.34 5.19 -4.62
C GLY A 146 -14.56 4.71 -3.39
N PHE A 147 -13.29 5.06 -3.38
CA PHE A 147 -12.31 4.64 -2.40
C PHE A 147 -12.58 5.24 -1.01
N ASP A 148 -12.53 4.42 0.03
CA ASP A 148 -12.72 4.85 1.42
C ASP A 148 -11.37 5.27 2.04
N TRP A 149 -11.17 6.56 2.16
CA TRP A 149 -9.93 7.14 2.67
C TRP A 149 -9.69 6.87 4.16
N GLU A 150 -10.74 6.68 4.95
CA GLU A 150 -10.62 6.35 6.37
C GLU A 150 -9.92 5.00 6.58
N LYS A 151 -10.11 4.06 5.66
CA LYS A 151 -9.50 2.73 5.71
C LYS A 151 -8.01 2.70 5.41
N VAL A 152 -7.46 3.73 4.79
CA VAL A 152 -6.03 3.82 4.46
C VAL A 152 -5.29 4.86 5.27
N TRP A 153 -5.99 5.57 6.13
CA TRP A 153 -5.40 6.44 7.11
C TRP A 153 -5.25 5.69 8.43
N PHE A 154 -4.01 5.35 8.76
CA PHE A 154 -3.66 4.71 10.01
C PHE A 154 -3.22 5.78 11.01
N GLU A 155 -4.07 6.03 12.00
CA GLU A 155 -3.67 6.86 13.13
C GLU A 155 -2.46 6.23 13.84
N PRO A 156 -1.73 6.99 14.68
CA PRO A 156 -0.68 6.40 15.53
C PRO A 156 -1.18 5.33 16.51
N ASP A 157 -2.47 5.01 16.54
CA ASP A 157 -3.05 3.91 17.30
C ASP A 157 -3.27 2.68 16.42
N LEU A 158 -2.27 1.80 16.38
CA LEU A 158 -2.27 0.57 15.56
C LEU A 158 -2.91 -0.63 16.26
N ARG A 159 -3.51 -0.47 17.44
CA ARG A 159 -4.11 -1.57 18.20
C ARG A 159 -5.32 -2.21 17.53
N LYS A 160 -5.95 -1.52 16.59
CA LYS A 160 -7.07 -2.03 15.80
C LYS A 160 -6.65 -2.68 14.48
N GLN A 161 -5.36 -2.64 14.18
CA GLN A 161 -4.80 -3.22 12.97
C GLN A 161 -4.31 -4.66 13.23
N HIS A 162 -4.10 -5.42 12.16
CA HIS A 162 -3.35 -6.67 12.28
C HIS A 162 -1.97 -6.36 12.85
N PRO A 163 -1.44 -7.17 13.80
CA PRO A 163 -0.11 -6.94 14.38
C PRO A 163 0.95 -6.81 13.29
N ILE A 164 1.76 -5.75 13.38
CA ILE A 164 2.95 -5.54 12.56
C ILE A 164 4.17 -5.40 13.47
N SER A 165 5.37 -5.57 12.92
CA SER A 165 6.63 -5.58 13.66
C SER A 165 6.63 -6.62 14.79
N ILE A 166 5.94 -7.73 14.52
CA ILE A 166 5.82 -8.89 15.37
C ILE A 166 6.71 -10.01 14.83
N LEU A 167 7.49 -10.63 15.72
CA LEU A 167 8.30 -11.81 15.36
C LEU A 167 7.37 -12.95 14.95
N TYR A 168 7.60 -13.50 13.76
CA TYR A 168 6.86 -14.66 13.29
C TYR A 168 7.61 -15.94 13.63
N ASP A 169 7.23 -16.55 14.72
CA ASP A 169 7.85 -17.80 15.18
C ASP A 169 6.77 -18.79 15.70
N PRO A 170 6.41 -19.80 14.89
CA PRO A 170 5.42 -20.80 15.25
C PRO A 170 5.78 -21.65 16.47
N SER A 171 6.99 -21.55 17.01
CA SER A 171 7.34 -22.24 18.27
C SER A 171 6.62 -21.64 19.48
N PHE A 172 6.18 -20.39 19.40
CA PHE A 172 5.37 -19.73 20.45
C PHE A 172 3.89 -20.13 20.38
N ASP A 173 3.37 -20.43 19.16
CA ASP A 173 1.98 -20.80 18.96
C ASP A 173 1.85 -21.83 17.82
N PRO A 174 1.40 -23.07 18.11
CA PRO A 174 1.19 -24.11 17.10
C PRO A 174 0.02 -23.81 16.13
N GLY A 175 -0.74 -22.75 16.37
CA GLY A 175 -1.79 -22.27 15.48
C GLY A 175 -1.28 -21.59 14.19
N PHE A 176 0.04 -21.56 13.98
CA PHE A 176 0.66 -20.94 12.81
C PHE A 176 1.44 -21.95 11.96
N HIS A 177 1.42 -21.72 10.63
CA HIS A 177 2.23 -22.49 9.70
C HIS A 177 3.72 -22.14 9.80
N PRO A 178 4.64 -23.07 9.44
CA PRO A 178 6.07 -22.77 9.40
C PRO A 178 6.39 -21.57 8.50
N ALA A 179 7.34 -20.71 8.88
CA ALA A 179 7.74 -19.52 8.14
C ALA A 179 8.08 -19.81 6.66
N ALA A 180 8.81 -20.91 6.40
CA ALA A 180 9.14 -21.35 5.05
C ALA A 180 7.90 -21.65 4.18
N ALA A 181 6.82 -22.18 4.79
CA ALA A 181 5.55 -22.42 4.09
C ALA A 181 4.82 -21.12 3.76
N VAL A 182 4.86 -20.15 4.70
CA VAL A 182 4.30 -18.82 4.50
C VAL A 182 4.98 -18.09 3.33
N GLU A 183 6.32 -18.12 3.29
CA GLU A 183 7.09 -17.51 2.22
C GLU A 183 6.90 -18.24 0.87
N ALA A 184 6.85 -19.57 0.88
CA ALA A 184 6.57 -20.37 -0.30
C ALA A 184 5.16 -20.11 -0.88
N ALA A 185 4.19 -19.70 -0.05
CA ALA A 185 2.86 -19.29 -0.47
C ALA A 185 2.81 -17.86 -1.05
N GLY A 186 3.92 -17.13 -1.05
CA GLY A 186 4.05 -15.81 -1.68
C GLY A 186 3.96 -14.61 -0.74
N LEU A 187 3.87 -14.82 0.57
CA LEU A 187 4.05 -13.75 1.56
C LEU A 187 5.53 -13.51 1.85
N ARG A 188 5.84 -12.39 2.49
CA ARG A 188 7.22 -12.00 2.77
C ARG A 188 7.39 -11.66 4.24
N LEU A 189 8.22 -12.44 4.93
CA LEU A 189 8.65 -12.11 6.28
C LEU A 189 9.94 -11.30 6.22
N VAL A 190 9.94 -10.10 6.77
CA VAL A 190 11.10 -9.21 6.74
C VAL A 190 11.84 -9.33 8.06
N ASP A 191 13.06 -9.83 8.00
CA ASP A 191 13.87 -10.15 9.18
C ASP A 191 13.13 -11.07 10.16
N GLY A 192 12.33 -12.01 9.61
CA GLY A 192 11.51 -12.95 10.40
C GLY A 192 10.29 -12.32 11.06
N LYS A 193 9.88 -11.12 10.66
CA LYS A 193 8.73 -10.40 11.21
C LYS A 193 7.61 -10.22 10.20
N VAL A 194 6.39 -10.08 10.73
CA VAL A 194 5.23 -9.60 9.98
C VAL A 194 5.29 -8.09 9.93
N GLU A 195 5.30 -7.53 8.71
CA GLU A 195 5.31 -6.11 8.43
C GLU A 195 4.18 -5.76 7.44
N CYS A 196 3.93 -4.49 7.15
CA CYS A 196 2.94 -4.12 6.15
C CYS A 196 3.21 -4.81 4.80
N GLU A 197 4.47 -4.90 4.38
CA GLU A 197 4.88 -5.55 3.13
C GLU A 197 4.83 -7.08 3.19
N THR A 198 4.54 -7.69 4.34
CA THR A 198 4.29 -9.14 4.40
C THR A 198 3.08 -9.50 3.54
N CYS A 199 2.01 -8.73 3.68
CA CYS A 199 0.75 -8.96 2.96
C CYS A 199 0.61 -8.08 1.71
N HIS A 200 1.23 -6.88 1.70
CA HIS A 200 1.05 -5.89 0.65
C HIS A 200 2.24 -5.79 -0.30
N GLU A 201 1.93 -5.58 -1.60
CA GLU A 201 2.89 -5.29 -2.67
C GLU A 201 2.55 -3.93 -3.29
N PRO A 202 3.21 -2.83 -2.87
CA PRO A 202 2.81 -1.48 -3.26
C PRO A 202 2.96 -1.18 -4.76
N HIS A 203 3.69 -2.01 -5.50
CA HIS A 203 3.92 -1.82 -6.93
C HIS A 203 2.86 -2.46 -7.82
N SER A 204 2.00 -3.35 -7.26
CA SER A 204 1.02 -4.12 -8.02
C SER A 204 -0.35 -4.12 -7.36
N GLN A 205 -1.41 -3.99 -8.15
CA GLN A 205 -2.80 -4.20 -7.73
C GLN A 205 -3.41 -5.48 -8.29
N ARG A 206 -2.59 -6.47 -8.61
CA ARG A 206 -3.05 -7.77 -9.10
C ARG A 206 -4.12 -8.38 -8.19
N TYR A 207 -3.89 -8.31 -6.89
CA TYR A 207 -4.87 -8.69 -5.87
C TYR A 207 -5.20 -7.46 -5.03
N ARG A 208 -6.41 -6.95 -5.15
CA ARG A 208 -6.85 -5.76 -4.41
C ARG A 208 -7.09 -6.06 -2.94
N PRO A 209 -6.78 -5.12 -2.03
CA PRO A 209 -6.03 -3.86 -2.21
C PRO A 209 -4.50 -4.09 -2.05
N PHE A 210 -3.76 -4.19 -3.13
CA PHE A 210 -2.29 -4.37 -3.12
C PHE A 210 -1.82 -5.63 -2.39
N LEU A 211 -2.57 -6.72 -2.41
CA LEU A 211 -2.17 -7.94 -1.73
C LEU A 211 -1.17 -8.75 -2.57
N ARG A 212 -0.26 -9.45 -1.90
CA ARG A 212 0.69 -10.38 -2.53
C ARG A 212 0.00 -11.63 -3.06
N VAL A 213 -1.04 -12.08 -2.34
CA VAL A 213 -1.85 -13.24 -2.70
C VAL A 213 -3.32 -12.89 -2.64
N ALA A 214 -4.16 -13.63 -3.35
CA ALA A 214 -5.61 -13.43 -3.31
C ALA A 214 -6.17 -13.69 -1.90
N ASN A 215 -7.18 -12.93 -1.50
CA ASN A 215 -7.88 -13.13 -0.23
C ASN A 215 -9.35 -13.55 -0.45
N VAL A 216 -9.57 -14.62 -1.20
CA VAL A 216 -10.91 -15.17 -1.40
C VAL A 216 -11.28 -16.05 -0.20
N GLY A 217 -12.35 -15.70 0.50
CA GLY A 217 -12.81 -16.46 1.67
C GLY A 217 -11.78 -16.59 2.78
N GLY A 218 -10.94 -15.56 2.99
CA GLY A 218 -9.91 -15.56 4.03
C GLY A 218 -8.66 -16.37 3.68
N SER A 219 -8.43 -16.68 2.40
CA SER A 219 -7.26 -17.48 2.00
C SER A 219 -5.91 -16.85 2.38
N LEU A 220 -5.81 -15.53 2.37
CA LEU A 220 -4.62 -14.81 2.84
C LEU A 220 -4.33 -15.10 4.33
N CYS A 221 -5.36 -15.05 5.18
CA CYS A 221 -5.20 -15.31 6.61
C CYS A 221 -4.70 -16.74 6.87
N ARG A 222 -5.22 -17.71 6.10
CA ARG A 222 -4.85 -19.13 6.22
C ARG A 222 -3.46 -19.46 5.68
N VAL A 223 -2.77 -18.53 5.04
CA VAL A 223 -1.34 -18.72 4.73
C VAL A 223 -0.51 -18.78 6.01
N CYS A 224 -0.86 -18.00 7.02
CA CYS A 224 -0.18 -17.98 8.32
C CYS A 224 -0.92 -18.82 9.36
N HIS A 225 -2.23 -18.69 9.49
CA HIS A 225 -3.05 -19.34 10.53
C HIS A 225 -3.51 -20.73 10.09
N VAL A 226 -3.29 -21.74 10.93
CA VAL A 226 -3.70 -23.14 10.71
C VAL A 226 -5.22 -23.29 10.75
N SER A 227 -5.87 -22.58 11.67
CA SER A 227 -7.35 -22.49 11.73
C SER A 227 -7.80 -21.13 11.20
N ASP A 228 -9.06 -21.07 10.73
CA ASP A 228 -9.66 -19.78 10.40
C ASP A 228 -9.64 -18.89 11.65
N PRO A 229 -8.93 -17.75 11.64
CA PRO A 229 -8.82 -16.88 12.82
C PRO A 229 -10.16 -16.24 13.21
N GLY A 230 -11.24 -16.70 12.62
CA GLY A 230 -12.56 -16.11 12.75
C GLY A 230 -12.65 -14.79 11.98
N GLN A 231 -13.85 -14.27 11.87
CA GLN A 231 -14.06 -12.94 11.29
C GLN A 231 -13.67 -11.86 12.33
N SER A 232 -12.41 -11.83 12.75
CA SER A 232 -11.92 -10.68 13.51
C SER A 232 -11.93 -9.48 12.58
N SER A 233 -12.56 -8.40 13.01
CA SER A 233 -12.85 -7.17 12.25
C SER A 233 -11.61 -6.37 11.83
N ALA A 234 -10.42 -6.91 11.98
CA ALA A 234 -9.18 -6.15 11.86
C ALA A 234 -8.72 -5.88 10.43
N HIS A 235 -9.32 -6.37 9.38
CA HIS A 235 -9.02 -6.04 7.98
C HIS A 235 -10.07 -6.62 7.02
N PHE A 236 -11.35 -6.36 7.25
CA PHE A 236 -12.36 -6.64 6.23
C PHE A 236 -12.56 -5.41 5.34
N TRP A 237 -12.17 -5.58 4.10
CA TRP A 237 -12.41 -4.69 2.98
C TRP A 237 -13.60 -5.17 2.15
#